data_dd2bb44d246ea1428a85d517fa50315f
#
_entry.id   dd2bb44d246ea1428a85d517fa50315f
#
_cell.length_a   1.000
_cell.length_b   1.000
_cell.length_c   1.000
_cell.angle_alpha   90.00
_cell.angle_beta   90.00
_cell.angle_gamma   90.00
#
_symmetry.space_group_name_H-M   'P 1'
#
loop_
_entity.id
_entity.type
_entity.pdbx_description
1 polymer ?
#
loop_
_entity_poly.entity_id
_entity_poly.type
_entity_poly.pdbx_seq_one_letter_code
_entity_poly.pdbx_strand_id
1 'polypeptide(L)'
;LPKDFPHHTLISYYYHKWVDNNTIEQINTAIHQQLRKEMGRNEHPSAGIIDSQTVKGTPESTRESGFDGGKLIQGRKRHIVVDTMGYLIVALVHAANIYDGHAARQVLTTLFSIVDSVKKIWADGGYRGEKFIQWVKEQFNCIFEVVEKRKRIRDFRFYLGDGL
;
A
#
# COMPACT_ATOMS: atom_id res chain seq x y z
N LEU A 1 -2.92 -1.93 28.24
CA LEU A 1 -1.80 -1.00 28.09
C LEU A 1 -0.76 -1.26 29.17
N PRO A 2 0.56 -1.08 28.89
CA PRO A 2 1.60 -1.11 29.91
C PRO A 2 1.33 -0.10 31.04
N LYS A 3 1.82 -0.38 32.25
CA LYS A 3 1.58 0.46 33.44
C LYS A 3 2.14 1.88 33.33
N ASP A 4 3.13 2.07 32.46
CA ASP A 4 3.79 3.36 32.23
C ASP A 4 2.99 4.30 31.31
N PHE A 5 1.90 3.78 30.70
CA PHE A 5 1.02 4.59 29.87
C PHE A 5 -0.07 5.25 30.69
N PRO A 6 -0.54 6.43 30.27
CA PRO A 6 -1.72 7.06 30.86
C PRO A 6 -2.97 6.16 30.76
N HIS A 7 -4.00 6.51 31.52
CA HIS A 7 -5.27 5.79 31.46
C HIS A 7 -5.79 5.68 30.01
N HIS A 8 -6.37 4.54 29.65
CA HIS A 8 -6.76 4.23 28.27
C HIS A 8 -7.72 5.27 27.66
N THR A 9 -8.56 5.91 28.47
CA THR A 9 -9.48 6.97 27.98
C THR A 9 -8.72 8.19 27.44
N LEU A 10 -7.61 8.56 28.07
CA LEU A 10 -6.77 9.69 27.61
C LEU A 10 -6.08 9.34 26.30
N ILE A 11 -5.58 8.11 26.18
CA ILE A 11 -4.96 7.62 24.93
C ILE A 11 -5.99 7.59 23.80
N SER A 12 -7.19 7.07 24.07
CA SER A 12 -8.30 7.04 23.10
C SER A 12 -8.70 8.44 22.67
N TYR A 13 -8.78 9.40 23.61
CA TYR A 13 -9.09 10.79 23.31
C TYR A 13 -8.06 11.41 22.35
N TYR A 14 -6.77 11.28 22.64
CA TYR A 14 -5.73 11.85 21.75
C TYR A 14 -5.68 11.13 20.40
N TYR A 15 -5.88 9.81 20.36
CA TYR A 15 -5.96 9.07 19.11
C TYR A 15 -7.07 9.60 18.21
N HIS A 16 -8.29 9.72 18.71
CA HIS A 16 -9.40 10.28 17.92
C HIS A 16 -9.15 11.73 17.52
N LYS A 17 -8.65 12.56 18.42
CA LYS A 17 -8.28 13.94 18.12
C LYS A 17 -7.25 14.03 16.99
N TRP A 18 -6.25 13.16 16.96
CA TRP A 18 -5.23 13.16 15.92
C TRP A 18 -5.74 12.60 14.59
N VAL A 19 -6.67 11.66 14.62
CA VAL A 19 -7.38 11.19 13.43
C VAL A 19 -8.24 12.31 12.85
N ASP A 20 -9.06 12.98 13.68
CA ASP A 20 -10.01 13.99 13.24
C ASP A 20 -9.34 15.24 12.64
N ASN A 21 -8.15 15.58 13.09
CA ASN A 21 -7.38 16.73 12.60
C ASN A 21 -6.21 16.40 11.67
N ASN A 22 -6.13 15.14 11.20
CA ASN A 22 -5.08 14.61 10.31
C ASN A 22 -3.65 14.78 10.86
N THR A 23 -3.46 14.82 12.18
CA THR A 23 -2.13 14.98 12.79
C THR A 23 -1.20 13.82 12.42
N ILE A 24 -1.73 12.59 12.36
CA ILE A 24 -0.94 11.39 12.04
C ILE A 24 -0.38 11.50 10.63
N GLU A 25 -1.20 11.91 9.67
CA GLU A 25 -0.82 12.12 8.27
C GLU A 25 0.20 13.26 8.11
N GLN A 26 0.02 14.34 8.87
CA GLN A 26 0.97 15.47 8.87
C GLN A 26 2.34 15.05 9.41
N ILE A 27 2.38 14.28 10.51
CA ILE A 27 3.62 13.75 11.08
C ILE A 27 4.30 12.81 10.06
N ASN A 28 3.55 11.88 9.46
CA ASN A 28 4.08 10.97 8.46
C ASN A 28 4.70 11.74 7.28
N THR A 29 4.00 12.75 6.77
CA THR A 29 4.49 13.58 5.65
C THR A 29 5.77 14.32 6.02
N ALA A 30 5.80 14.95 7.20
CA ALA A 30 6.98 15.70 7.65
C ALA A 30 8.21 14.79 7.81
N ILE A 31 8.04 13.63 8.46
CA ILE A 31 9.13 12.64 8.63
C ILE A 31 9.59 12.13 7.26
N HIS A 32 8.66 11.79 6.37
CA HIS A 32 8.97 11.31 5.03
C HIS A 32 9.82 12.32 4.26
N GLN A 33 9.42 13.59 4.24
CA GLN A 33 10.15 14.66 3.56
C GLN A 33 11.55 14.86 4.15
N GLN A 34 11.67 14.84 5.49
CA GLN A 34 12.95 14.98 6.17
C GLN A 34 13.90 13.83 5.82
N LEU A 35 13.44 12.58 5.93
CA LEU A 35 14.26 11.40 5.61
C LEU A 35 14.74 11.43 4.15
N ARG A 36 13.89 11.83 3.22
CA ARG A 36 14.30 11.96 1.82
C ARG A 36 15.39 13.01 1.62
N LYS A 37 15.28 14.17 2.28
CA LYS A 37 16.31 15.22 2.24
C LYS A 37 17.64 14.73 2.81
N GLU A 38 17.63 14.05 3.96
CA GLU A 38 18.81 13.47 4.58
C GLU A 38 19.52 12.45 3.68
N MET A 39 18.75 11.74 2.85
CA MET A 39 19.27 10.80 1.84
C MET A 39 19.65 11.47 0.50
N GLY A 40 19.70 12.79 0.43
CA GLY A 40 20.04 13.53 -0.79
C GLY A 40 18.99 13.42 -1.90
N ARG A 41 17.74 13.13 -1.57
CA ARG A 41 16.62 13.05 -2.51
C ARG A 41 15.75 14.30 -2.44
N ASN A 42 15.00 14.52 -3.51
CA ASN A 42 13.94 15.54 -3.47
C ASN A 42 12.92 15.17 -2.38
N GLU A 43 12.45 16.14 -1.60
CA GLU A 43 11.46 15.93 -0.53
C GLU A 43 10.15 15.30 -1.02
N HIS A 44 9.75 15.62 -2.25
CA HIS A 44 8.58 15.06 -2.90
C HIS A 44 8.96 13.89 -3.81
N PRO A 45 8.37 12.70 -3.64
CA PRO A 45 8.66 11.54 -4.47
C PRO A 45 8.10 11.72 -5.88
N SER A 46 8.88 11.34 -6.90
CA SER A 46 8.44 11.33 -8.30
C SER A 46 7.90 9.96 -8.75
N ALA A 47 8.08 8.94 -7.94
CA ALA A 47 7.59 7.59 -8.23
C ALA A 47 7.16 6.87 -6.96
N GLY A 48 6.20 5.93 -7.10
CA GLY A 48 5.66 5.13 -6.01
C GLY A 48 5.48 3.67 -6.39
N ILE A 49 5.28 2.84 -5.38
CA ILE A 49 4.96 1.42 -5.51
C ILE A 49 3.69 1.17 -4.71
N ILE A 50 2.65 0.65 -5.36
CA ILE A 50 1.41 0.25 -4.70
C ILE A 50 1.41 -1.26 -4.46
N ASP A 51 1.03 -1.67 -3.25
CA ASP A 51 0.87 -3.08 -2.87
C ASP A 51 -0.34 -3.26 -1.96
N SER A 52 -0.86 -4.50 -1.90
CA SER A 52 -1.97 -4.86 -1.02
C SER A 52 -1.65 -6.07 -0.15
N GLN A 53 -2.06 -6.01 1.11
CA GLN A 53 -1.94 -7.12 2.03
C GLN A 53 -3.28 -7.40 2.71
N THR A 54 -3.70 -8.68 2.67
CA THR A 54 -4.85 -9.14 3.45
C THR A 54 -4.38 -9.58 4.84
N VAL A 55 -5.03 -9.05 5.87
CA VAL A 55 -4.76 -9.34 7.28
C VAL A 55 -5.97 -10.05 7.86
N LYS A 56 -5.72 -11.21 8.51
CA LYS A 56 -6.77 -11.99 9.16
C LYS A 56 -7.41 -11.16 10.28
N GLY A 57 -8.73 -11.13 10.32
CA GLY A 57 -9.47 -10.51 11.40
C GLY A 57 -9.38 -11.31 12.70
N THR A 58 -9.57 -10.63 13.84
CA THR A 58 -9.79 -11.30 15.13
C THR A 58 -11.29 -11.51 15.35
N PRO A 59 -11.71 -12.43 16.23
CA PRO A 59 -13.12 -12.65 16.55
C PRO A 59 -13.85 -11.37 17.00
N GLU A 60 -13.12 -10.45 17.64
CA GLU A 60 -13.66 -9.18 18.15
C GLU A 60 -13.74 -8.11 17.05
N SER A 61 -13.04 -8.29 15.95
CA SER A 61 -12.94 -7.33 14.85
C SER A 61 -14.01 -7.59 13.78
N THR A 62 -15.29 -7.38 14.12
CA THR A 62 -16.42 -7.66 13.22
C THR A 62 -16.73 -6.54 12.23
N ARG A 63 -16.28 -5.31 12.49
CA ARG A 63 -16.55 -4.18 11.60
C ARG A 63 -15.65 -4.22 10.36
N GLU A 64 -16.24 -3.97 9.18
CA GLU A 64 -15.52 -3.86 7.89
C GLU A 64 -14.64 -5.08 7.57
N SER A 65 -15.11 -6.27 7.90
CA SER A 65 -14.44 -7.54 7.57
C SER A 65 -15.07 -8.15 6.32
N GLY A 66 -14.24 -8.74 5.46
CA GLY A 66 -14.68 -9.43 4.25
C GLY A 66 -13.83 -10.66 3.96
N PHE A 67 -14.31 -11.55 3.08
CA PHE A 67 -13.60 -12.76 2.70
C PHE A 67 -12.78 -12.54 1.42
N ASP A 68 -11.47 -12.68 1.50
CA ASP A 68 -10.56 -12.69 0.36
C ASP A 68 -10.54 -14.11 -0.25
N GLY A 69 -11.26 -14.29 -1.35
CA GLY A 69 -11.34 -15.60 -2.02
C GLY A 69 -10.02 -16.07 -2.65
N GLY A 70 -9.11 -15.16 -2.95
CA GLY A 70 -7.79 -15.51 -3.49
C GLY A 70 -6.81 -16.02 -2.44
N LYS A 71 -6.91 -15.52 -1.21
CA LYS A 71 -6.05 -15.90 -0.08
C LYS A 71 -6.74 -16.80 0.93
N LEU A 72 -8.07 -17.02 0.78
CA LEU A 72 -8.92 -17.77 1.71
C LEU A 72 -8.86 -17.23 3.15
N ILE A 73 -8.88 -15.91 3.28
CA ILE A 73 -8.75 -15.22 4.56
C ILE A 73 -9.98 -14.33 4.77
N GLN A 74 -10.62 -14.46 5.94
CA GLN A 74 -11.60 -13.52 6.44
C GLN A 74 -10.88 -12.40 7.19
N GLY A 75 -11.07 -11.14 6.76
CA GLY A 75 -10.38 -10.04 7.42
C GLY A 75 -10.48 -8.71 6.68
N ARG A 76 -9.44 -7.92 6.78
CA ARG A 76 -9.29 -6.62 6.13
C ARG A 76 -8.15 -6.64 5.14
N LYS A 77 -8.27 -5.83 4.10
CA LYS A 77 -7.20 -5.60 3.16
C LYS A 77 -6.68 -4.17 3.34
N ARG A 78 -5.38 -4.04 3.45
CA ARG A 78 -4.69 -2.75 3.45
C ARG A 78 -3.97 -2.57 2.12
N HIS A 79 -4.14 -1.42 1.52
CA HIS A 79 -3.33 -0.95 0.41
C HIS A 79 -2.36 0.10 0.92
N ILE A 80 -1.14 0.03 0.49
CA ILE A 80 -0.11 1.02 0.79
C ILE A 80 0.49 1.54 -0.51
N VAL A 81 0.86 2.81 -0.52
CA VAL A 81 1.77 3.35 -1.52
C VAL A 81 3.01 3.80 -0.80
N VAL A 82 4.14 3.29 -1.23
CA VAL A 82 5.46 3.68 -0.73
C VAL A 82 6.26 4.35 -1.85
N ASP A 83 7.24 5.15 -1.49
CA ASP A 83 8.21 5.67 -2.47
C ASP A 83 9.27 4.61 -2.84
N THR A 84 10.21 4.98 -3.70
CA THR A 84 11.30 4.09 -4.16
C THR A 84 12.31 3.73 -3.07
N MET A 85 12.21 4.37 -1.90
CA MET A 85 13.02 4.05 -0.72
C MET A 85 12.25 3.19 0.30
N GLY A 86 10.99 2.88 0.01
CA GLY A 86 10.12 2.11 0.90
C GLY A 86 9.41 2.93 1.97
N TYR A 87 9.50 4.26 1.93
CA TYR A 87 8.79 5.11 2.90
C TYR A 87 7.32 5.26 2.54
N LEU A 88 6.47 5.13 3.54
CA LEU A 88 5.01 5.20 3.39
C LEU A 88 4.55 6.60 2.97
N ILE A 89 3.75 6.66 1.91
CA ILE A 89 3.09 7.89 1.47
C ILE A 89 1.62 7.86 1.89
N VAL A 90 0.91 6.78 1.58
CA VAL A 90 -0.51 6.61 1.90
C VAL A 90 -0.83 5.17 2.26
N ALA A 91 -1.75 4.98 3.20
CA ALA A 91 -2.34 3.69 3.54
C ALA A 91 -3.87 3.79 3.54
N LEU A 92 -4.54 2.78 3.01
CA LEU A 92 -5.99 2.63 3.02
C LEU A 92 -6.37 1.23 3.48
N VAL A 93 -7.38 1.13 4.34
CA VAL A 93 -7.88 -0.16 4.86
C VAL A 93 -9.35 -0.31 4.54
N HIS A 94 -9.76 -1.49 4.07
CA HIS A 94 -11.14 -1.84 3.78
C HIS A 94 -11.40 -3.34 3.98
N ALA A 95 -12.65 -3.77 3.82
CA ALA A 95 -13.00 -5.19 3.88
C ALA A 95 -12.27 -6.00 2.79
N ALA A 96 -11.77 -7.20 3.14
CA ALA A 96 -10.90 -7.99 2.28
C ALA A 96 -11.56 -8.52 1.00
N ASN A 97 -12.89 -8.52 0.91
CA ASN A 97 -13.65 -8.92 -0.27
C ASN A 97 -13.63 -7.87 -1.41
N ILE A 98 -13.15 -6.66 -1.15
CA ILE A 98 -13.05 -5.63 -2.19
C ILE A 98 -11.87 -5.97 -3.12
N TYR A 99 -12.15 -5.98 -4.42
CA TYR A 99 -11.15 -6.25 -5.44
C TYR A 99 -10.09 -5.14 -5.52
N ASP A 100 -8.81 -5.52 -5.70
CA ASP A 100 -7.68 -4.59 -5.67
C ASP A 100 -7.80 -3.45 -6.67
N GLY A 101 -8.24 -3.73 -7.90
CA GLY A 101 -8.44 -2.70 -8.92
C GLY A 101 -9.55 -1.70 -8.60
N HIS A 102 -10.55 -2.07 -7.78
CA HIS A 102 -11.58 -1.14 -7.33
C HIS A 102 -11.05 -0.24 -6.20
N ALA A 103 -10.38 -0.85 -5.21
CA ALA A 103 -9.76 -0.12 -4.12
C ALA A 103 -8.64 0.81 -4.59
N ALA A 104 -7.89 0.41 -5.61
CA ALA A 104 -6.80 1.20 -6.18
C ALA A 104 -7.25 2.60 -6.63
N ARG A 105 -8.47 2.75 -7.14
CA ARG A 105 -8.99 4.08 -7.52
C ARG A 105 -9.03 5.02 -6.32
N GLN A 106 -9.55 4.55 -5.19
CA GLN A 106 -9.63 5.32 -3.95
C GLN A 106 -8.23 5.62 -3.40
N VAL A 107 -7.33 4.62 -3.39
CA VAL A 107 -5.94 4.78 -2.94
C VAL A 107 -5.22 5.85 -3.76
N LEU A 108 -5.34 5.80 -5.09
CA LEU A 108 -4.68 6.78 -5.97
C LEU A 108 -5.30 8.17 -5.86
N THR A 109 -6.62 8.27 -5.72
CA THR A 109 -7.26 9.56 -5.46
C THR A 109 -6.74 10.18 -4.16
N THR A 110 -6.61 9.39 -3.09
CA THR A 110 -6.02 9.86 -1.82
C THR A 110 -4.53 10.20 -1.99
N LEU A 111 -3.76 9.39 -2.71
CA LEU A 111 -2.35 9.68 -2.98
C LEU A 111 -2.18 11.05 -3.64
N PHE A 112 -2.90 11.29 -4.72
CA PHE A 112 -2.76 12.53 -5.50
C PHE A 112 -3.39 13.76 -4.84
N SER A 113 -4.21 13.58 -3.80
CA SER A 113 -4.62 14.69 -2.93
C SER A 113 -3.54 15.12 -1.93
N ILE A 114 -2.55 14.24 -1.66
CA ILE A 114 -1.43 14.50 -0.73
C ILE A 114 -0.16 14.90 -1.49
N VAL A 115 0.13 14.20 -2.60
CA VAL A 115 1.38 14.36 -3.37
C VAL A 115 1.08 14.33 -4.87
N ASP A 116 1.25 15.46 -5.53
CA ASP A 116 1.01 15.63 -6.98
C ASP A 116 2.27 15.40 -7.85
N SER A 117 3.43 15.29 -7.21
CA SER A 117 4.73 15.13 -7.86
C SER A 117 4.97 13.74 -8.46
N VAL A 118 4.16 12.73 -8.09
CA VAL A 118 4.31 11.35 -8.55
C VAL A 118 3.95 11.25 -10.03
N LYS A 119 4.91 10.80 -10.86
CA LYS A 119 4.76 10.64 -12.31
C LYS A 119 4.72 9.18 -12.74
N LYS A 120 5.12 8.26 -11.87
CA LYS A 120 5.13 6.83 -12.15
C LYS A 120 4.77 6.00 -10.92
N ILE A 121 3.94 4.98 -11.13
CA ILE A 121 3.57 4.01 -10.09
C ILE A 121 3.78 2.60 -10.64
N TRP A 122 4.45 1.75 -9.85
CA TRP A 122 4.56 0.33 -10.10
C TRP A 122 3.57 -0.44 -9.23
N ALA A 123 2.99 -1.49 -9.81
CA ALA A 123 2.04 -2.36 -9.14
C ALA A 123 2.29 -3.83 -9.52
N ASP A 124 1.80 -4.75 -8.72
CA ASP A 124 1.79 -6.16 -9.08
C ASP A 124 0.61 -6.53 -10.02
N GLY A 125 0.55 -7.81 -10.43
CA GLY A 125 -0.48 -8.31 -11.34
C GLY A 125 -1.92 -8.23 -10.82
N GLY A 126 -2.16 -7.94 -9.55
CA GLY A 126 -3.48 -7.73 -8.97
C GLY A 126 -4.19 -6.45 -9.47
N TYR A 127 -3.42 -5.52 -9.99
CA TYR A 127 -3.89 -4.21 -10.46
C TYR A 127 -4.03 -4.11 -11.98
N ARG A 128 -4.19 -5.23 -12.67
CA ARG A 128 -4.31 -5.28 -14.14
C ARG A 128 -5.63 -4.67 -14.62
N GLY A 129 -5.58 -4.07 -15.81
CA GLY A 129 -6.76 -3.59 -16.53
C GLY A 129 -6.47 -2.34 -17.36
N GLU A 130 -6.60 -2.43 -18.67
CA GLU A 130 -6.35 -1.30 -19.59
C GLU A 130 -7.19 -0.07 -19.25
N LYS A 131 -8.48 -0.27 -18.93
CA LYS A 131 -9.38 0.82 -18.53
C LYS A 131 -8.93 1.52 -17.25
N PHE A 132 -8.34 0.79 -16.31
CA PHE A 132 -7.81 1.36 -15.09
C PHE A 132 -6.52 2.14 -15.35
N ILE A 133 -5.59 1.59 -16.12
CA ILE A 133 -4.33 2.24 -16.50
C ILE A 133 -4.62 3.54 -17.27
N GLN A 134 -5.55 3.48 -18.21
CA GLN A 134 -5.97 4.66 -18.98
C GLN A 134 -6.58 5.73 -18.06
N TRP A 135 -7.46 5.34 -17.13
CA TRP A 135 -8.03 6.24 -16.15
C TRP A 135 -6.96 6.94 -15.29
N VAL A 136 -5.93 6.20 -14.82
CA VAL A 136 -4.81 6.81 -14.05
C VAL A 136 -4.09 7.86 -14.88
N LYS A 137 -3.80 7.54 -16.15
CA LYS A 137 -3.14 8.47 -17.06
C LYS A 137 -3.96 9.74 -17.31
N GLU A 138 -5.27 9.59 -17.53
CA GLU A 138 -6.17 10.71 -17.80
C GLU A 138 -6.40 11.61 -16.58
N GLN A 139 -6.57 11.01 -15.38
CA GLN A 139 -6.88 11.75 -14.17
C GLN A 139 -5.65 12.41 -13.53
N PHE A 140 -4.49 11.76 -13.57
CA PHE A 140 -3.32 12.17 -12.79
C PHE A 140 -2.08 12.45 -13.65
N ASN A 141 -2.17 12.27 -14.97
CA ASN A 141 -1.01 12.36 -15.87
C ASN A 141 0.18 11.51 -15.34
N CYS A 142 -0.13 10.31 -14.84
CA CYS A 142 0.79 9.39 -14.20
C CYS A 142 0.89 8.08 -15.00
N ILE A 143 2.10 7.55 -15.14
CA ILE A 143 2.34 6.25 -15.76
C ILE A 143 2.09 5.16 -14.72
N PHE A 144 1.16 4.26 -14.98
CA PHE A 144 0.90 3.10 -14.14
C PHE A 144 1.42 1.83 -14.81
N GLU A 145 2.44 1.22 -14.23
CA GLU A 145 3.12 0.04 -14.79
C GLU A 145 2.89 -1.18 -13.92
N VAL A 146 2.27 -2.21 -14.50
CA VAL A 146 2.09 -3.50 -13.84
C VAL A 146 3.30 -4.38 -14.07
N VAL A 147 4.03 -4.71 -13.01
CA VAL A 147 5.22 -5.56 -13.06
C VAL A 147 4.80 -7.02 -12.98
N GLU A 148 5.12 -7.79 -14.02
CA GLU A 148 4.88 -9.23 -14.01
C GLU A 148 6.05 -9.96 -13.31
N LYS A 149 5.69 -10.88 -12.39
CA LYS A 149 6.70 -11.80 -11.85
C LYS A 149 7.26 -12.64 -13.01
N ARG A 150 8.56 -12.53 -13.27
CA ARG A 150 9.23 -13.44 -14.20
C ARG A 150 8.91 -14.87 -13.75
N LYS A 151 8.30 -15.70 -14.62
CA LYS A 151 8.15 -17.12 -14.36
C LYS A 151 9.56 -17.64 -14.11
N ARG A 152 9.81 -18.15 -12.90
CA ARG A 152 11.05 -18.92 -12.66
C ARG A 152 11.02 -20.06 -13.67
N ILE A 153 11.97 -20.06 -14.60
CA ILE A 153 12.22 -21.20 -15.48
C ILE A 153 12.66 -22.33 -14.54
N ARG A 154 11.71 -23.21 -14.21
CA ARG A 154 12.00 -24.48 -13.55
C ARG A 154 12.49 -25.48 -14.61
N ASP A 155 13.67 -25.23 -15.15
CA ASP A 155 14.38 -26.20 -15.99
C ASP A 155 15.86 -26.11 -15.67
N PHE A 156 16.22 -26.57 -14.46
CA PHE A 156 17.53 -27.17 -14.22
C PHE A 156 17.32 -28.68 -14.16
N ARG A 157 17.15 -29.32 -15.33
CA ARG A 157 17.45 -30.75 -15.47
C ARG A 157 18.96 -30.88 -15.38
N PHE A 158 19.44 -31.36 -14.25
CA PHE A 158 20.76 -31.93 -14.18
C PHE A 158 20.75 -33.13 -15.13
N TYR A 159 21.39 -33.02 -16.27
CA TYR A 159 21.89 -34.16 -16.99
C TYR A 159 23.04 -34.71 -16.15
N LEU A 160 22.72 -35.68 -15.29
CA LEU A 160 23.73 -36.68 -14.90
C LEU A 160 23.98 -37.51 -16.15
N GLY A 161 25.10 -37.24 -16.84
CA GLY A 161 25.59 -38.09 -17.91
C GLY A 161 25.85 -39.48 -17.35
N ASP A 162 25.14 -40.44 -17.89
CA ASP A 162 25.55 -41.84 -17.82
C ASP A 162 26.90 -41.95 -18.55
N GLY A 163 27.92 -42.37 -17.84
CA GLY A 163 29.23 -42.53 -18.44
C GLY A 163 30.22 -43.30 -17.58
N LEU A 164 30.22 -44.66 -17.71
CA LEU A 164 31.28 -45.62 -17.45
C LEU A 164 31.63 -45.92 -15.98
#